data_393666c9a908e1278ef02db16cff57da
#
_entry.id   393666c9a908e1278ef02db16cff57da
#
_cell.length_a   1.000
_cell.length_b   1.000
_cell.length_c   1.000
_cell.angle_alpha   90.00
_cell.angle_beta   90.00
_cell.angle_gamma   90.00
#
_symmetry.space_group_name_H-M   'P 1'
#
loop_
_entity.id
_entity.type
_entity.pdbx_description
1 polymer ?
#
loop_
_entity_poly.entity_id
_entity_poly.type
_entity_poly.pdbx_seq_one_letter_code
_entity_poly.pdbx_strand_id
1 'polypeptide(L)'
;IDLAQEAALRAISPLAGRVADASAMMMLGGQMQPYRWTINDRVFGEHVPVRAVTGQRVEMMFHNMSMMGHPMHLHGHHFQVVGVNGTRFSGALRDTVYVPPMSMVTVALDAGEAAEWMLHCHHMPHLASGMMTTFAVSA
;
A
#
# COMPACT_ATOMS: atom_id res chain seq x y z
N ILE A 1 18.91 -0.64 -2.38
CA ILE A 1 18.03 -1.83 -2.31
C ILE A 1 17.20 -1.87 -3.58
N ASP A 2 17.27 -2.96 -4.30
CA ASP A 2 16.41 -3.22 -5.44
C ASP A 2 15.27 -4.17 -5.03
N LEU A 3 14.33 -4.38 -5.93
CA LEU A 3 13.16 -5.23 -5.69
C LEU A 3 13.30 -6.62 -6.33
N ALA A 4 14.51 -7.05 -6.67
CA ALA A 4 14.73 -8.33 -7.35
C ALA A 4 14.27 -9.52 -6.50
N GLN A 5 14.57 -9.49 -5.20
CA GLN A 5 14.10 -10.52 -4.28
C GLN A 5 12.57 -10.52 -4.17
N GLU A 6 11.96 -9.35 -4.04
CA GLU A 6 10.50 -9.24 -3.97
C GLU A 6 9.85 -9.81 -5.24
N ALA A 7 10.39 -9.49 -6.40
CA ALA A 7 9.89 -9.99 -7.68
C ALA A 7 10.05 -11.51 -7.85
N ALA A 8 10.96 -12.12 -7.09
CA ALA A 8 11.20 -13.58 -7.12
C ALA A 8 10.32 -14.37 -6.15
N LEU A 9 9.76 -13.73 -5.13
CA LEU A 9 8.92 -14.39 -4.14
C LEU A 9 7.55 -14.76 -4.70
N ARG A 10 7.01 -15.87 -4.21
CA ARG A 10 5.68 -16.38 -4.60
C ARG A 10 4.91 -16.81 -3.36
N ALA A 11 3.61 -16.56 -3.34
CA ALA A 11 2.73 -17.06 -2.30
C ALA A 11 2.52 -18.56 -2.45
N ILE A 12 2.45 -19.27 -1.33
CA ILE A 12 2.08 -20.69 -1.30
C ILE A 12 0.61 -20.84 -1.69
N SER A 13 -0.24 -19.94 -1.20
CA SER A 13 -1.67 -19.90 -1.51
C SER A 13 -2.02 -18.51 -2.05
N PRO A 14 -1.83 -18.27 -3.36
CA PRO A 14 -2.09 -16.98 -3.95
C PRO A 14 -3.59 -16.65 -3.96
N LEU A 15 -3.91 -15.37 -4.06
CA LEU A 15 -5.29 -14.93 -4.27
C LEU A 15 -5.84 -15.51 -5.58
N ALA A 16 -7.14 -15.81 -5.61
CA ALA A 16 -7.81 -16.23 -6.83
C ALA A 16 -7.63 -15.19 -7.94
N GLY A 17 -7.36 -15.66 -9.16
CA GLY A 17 -7.21 -14.79 -10.32
C GLY A 17 -8.53 -14.15 -10.70
N ARG A 18 -8.63 -12.83 -10.53
CA ARG A 18 -9.76 -12.05 -11.00
C ARG A 18 -9.37 -10.59 -11.19
N VAL A 19 -10.13 -9.89 -12.03
CA VAL A 19 -9.92 -8.48 -12.29
C VAL A 19 -10.30 -7.66 -11.06
N ALA A 20 -9.55 -6.60 -10.76
CA ALA A 20 -9.86 -5.70 -9.67
C ALA A 20 -11.18 -4.96 -9.90
N ASP A 21 -12.00 -4.90 -8.84
CA ASP A 21 -13.25 -4.13 -8.85
C ASP A 21 -12.97 -2.64 -8.60
N ALA A 22 -11.90 -2.35 -7.88
CA ALA A 22 -11.49 -0.99 -7.55
C ALA A 22 -9.97 -0.89 -7.52
N SER A 23 -9.45 0.31 -7.76
CA SER A 23 -8.03 0.58 -7.67
C SER A 23 -7.79 1.96 -7.06
N ALA A 24 -6.67 2.12 -6.36
CA ALA A 24 -6.27 3.38 -5.75
C ALA A 24 -4.79 3.63 -5.97
N MET A 25 -4.46 4.84 -6.42
CA MET A 25 -3.08 5.32 -6.47
C MET A 25 -2.71 5.92 -5.12
N MET A 26 -1.64 5.41 -4.53
CA MET A 26 -1.13 5.87 -3.24
C MET A 26 0.22 6.54 -3.48
N MET A 27 0.21 7.85 -3.64
CA MET A 27 1.43 8.64 -3.84
C MET A 27 2.13 8.84 -2.50
N LEU A 28 3.32 8.26 -2.34
CA LEU A 28 4.13 8.38 -1.13
C LEU A 28 5.10 9.53 -1.32
N GLY A 29 4.96 10.57 -0.52
CA GLY A 29 5.74 11.78 -0.62
C GLY A 29 6.11 12.34 0.74
N GLY A 30 6.79 13.48 0.72
CA GLY A 30 7.16 14.17 1.94
C GLY A 30 8.42 14.97 1.80
N GLN A 31 8.83 15.56 2.92
CA GLN A 31 10.02 16.42 2.97
C GLN A 31 10.63 16.38 4.36
N MET A 32 11.92 16.71 4.41
CA MET A 32 12.69 16.70 5.66
C MET A 32 12.55 17.99 6.45
N GLN A 33 12.23 19.11 5.79
CA GLN A 33 12.13 20.40 6.46
C GLN A 33 11.06 21.30 5.81
N PRO A 34 9.94 21.60 6.54
CA PRO A 34 9.59 20.95 7.79
C PRO A 34 9.39 19.45 7.60
N TYR A 35 9.63 18.67 8.66
CA TYR A 35 9.50 17.21 8.61
C TYR A 35 8.04 16.81 8.46
N ARG A 36 7.70 16.34 7.27
CA ARG A 36 6.32 16.03 6.92
C ARG A 36 6.29 14.93 5.87
N TRP A 37 5.61 13.83 6.20
CA TRP A 37 5.46 12.69 5.30
C TRP A 37 3.99 12.45 5.01
N THR A 38 3.68 12.17 3.75
CA THR A 38 2.30 12.21 3.24
C THR A 38 1.96 11.00 2.39
N ILE A 39 0.66 10.71 2.33
CA ILE A 39 0.05 9.85 1.32
C ILE A 39 -0.92 10.73 0.53
N ASN A 40 -0.75 10.79 -0.79
CA ASN A 40 -1.53 11.64 -1.69
C ASN A 40 -1.53 13.13 -1.26
N ASP A 41 -0.34 13.63 -0.87
CA ASP A 41 -0.11 15.01 -0.41
C ASP A 41 -0.86 15.40 0.87
N ARG A 42 -1.37 14.43 1.63
CA ARG A 42 -2.13 14.68 2.85
C ARG A 42 -1.51 13.95 4.03
N VAL A 43 -1.52 14.62 5.19
CA VAL A 43 -1.20 13.98 6.47
C VAL A 43 -2.44 13.33 7.06
N PHE A 44 -2.25 12.39 7.98
CA PHE A 44 -3.36 11.79 8.72
C PHE A 44 -4.17 12.86 9.46
N GLY A 45 -5.48 12.76 9.37
CA GLY A 45 -6.42 13.77 9.86
C GLY A 45 -6.96 14.65 8.73
N GLU A 46 -6.17 14.87 7.68
CA GLU A 46 -6.59 15.53 6.43
C GLU A 46 -6.72 14.53 5.28
N HIS A 47 -6.53 13.25 5.56
CA HIS A 47 -6.52 12.17 4.57
C HIS A 47 -7.90 11.93 3.95
N VAL A 48 -7.88 11.41 2.72
CA VAL A 48 -9.08 10.90 2.05
C VAL A 48 -9.00 9.38 2.07
N PRO A 49 -9.94 8.69 2.75
CA PRO A 49 -9.91 7.22 2.83
C PRO A 49 -9.98 6.55 1.46
N VAL A 50 -9.27 5.43 1.33
CA VAL A 50 -9.50 4.49 0.23
C VAL A 50 -10.77 3.70 0.56
N ARG A 51 -11.74 3.68 -0.34
CA ARG A 51 -13.04 3.07 -0.08
C ARG A 51 -13.24 1.80 -0.89
N ALA A 52 -13.84 0.81 -0.25
CA ALA A 52 -14.25 -0.43 -0.90
C ALA A 52 -15.46 -1.03 -0.18
N VAL A 53 -16.08 -2.01 -0.82
CA VAL A 53 -17.16 -2.82 -0.25
C VAL A 53 -16.61 -4.21 0.04
N THR A 54 -17.04 -4.84 1.14
CA THR A 54 -16.66 -6.20 1.52
C THR A 54 -16.74 -7.15 0.32
N GLY A 55 -15.69 -7.91 0.09
CA GLY A 55 -15.59 -8.88 -1.00
C GLY A 55 -15.04 -8.32 -2.31
N GLN A 56 -14.92 -7.01 -2.45
CA GLN A 56 -14.32 -6.43 -3.66
C GLN A 56 -12.84 -6.74 -3.74
N ARG A 57 -12.34 -7.05 -4.94
CA ARG A 57 -10.91 -7.09 -5.23
C ARG A 57 -10.41 -5.67 -5.45
N VAL A 58 -9.44 -5.26 -4.64
CA VAL A 58 -8.86 -3.91 -4.67
C VAL A 58 -7.39 -4.00 -5.02
N GLU A 59 -6.92 -3.16 -5.93
CA GLU A 59 -5.50 -2.95 -6.18
C GLU A 59 -5.09 -1.58 -5.63
N MET A 60 -3.96 -1.55 -4.92
CA MET A 60 -3.33 -0.33 -4.45
C MET A 60 -1.95 -0.21 -5.09
N MET A 61 -1.68 0.93 -5.68
CA MET A 61 -0.39 1.22 -6.32
C MET A 61 0.37 2.21 -5.45
N PHE A 62 1.36 1.71 -4.70
CA PHE A 62 2.23 2.56 -3.89
C PHE A 62 3.32 3.12 -4.79
N HIS A 63 3.21 4.41 -5.13
CA HIS A 63 4.19 5.11 -5.94
C HIS A 63 5.01 6.03 -5.06
N ASN A 64 6.25 5.63 -4.78
CA ASN A 64 7.14 6.39 -3.92
C ASN A 64 7.89 7.45 -4.74
N MET A 65 7.48 8.71 -4.57
CA MET A 65 8.08 9.87 -5.23
C MET A 65 9.17 10.53 -4.36
N SER A 66 9.48 9.94 -3.21
CA SER A 66 10.46 10.50 -2.27
C SER A 66 11.81 9.80 -2.38
N MET A 67 12.81 10.37 -1.72
CA MET A 67 14.16 9.81 -1.62
C MET A 67 14.31 8.85 -0.44
N MET A 68 13.26 8.60 0.32
CA MET A 68 13.24 7.68 1.45
C MET A 68 12.40 6.45 1.12
N GLY A 69 12.85 5.28 1.60
CA GLY A 69 12.03 4.06 1.49
C GLY A 69 10.92 4.03 2.52
N HIS A 70 9.79 3.41 2.17
CA HIS A 70 8.62 3.32 3.02
C HIS A 70 8.11 1.90 3.10
N PRO A 71 8.22 1.22 4.27
CA PRO A 71 7.50 -0.02 4.51
C PRO A 71 6.03 0.31 4.79
N MET A 72 5.15 -0.06 3.85
CA MET A 72 3.72 0.22 3.94
C MET A 72 2.97 -0.97 4.52
N HIS A 73 2.20 -0.71 5.58
CA HIS A 73 1.45 -1.73 6.32
C HIS A 73 -0.04 -1.43 6.30
N LEU A 74 -0.83 -2.46 6.01
CA LEU A 74 -2.29 -2.41 6.07
C LEU A 74 -2.79 -3.31 7.20
N HIS A 75 -3.56 -2.74 8.10
CA HIS A 75 -4.20 -3.49 9.19
C HIS A 75 -5.32 -4.40 8.67
N GLY A 76 -5.52 -5.51 9.35
CA GLY A 76 -6.67 -6.41 9.15
C GLY A 76 -6.69 -7.21 7.86
N HIS A 77 -5.70 -7.05 6.98
CA HIS A 77 -5.65 -7.69 5.67
C HIS A 77 -4.28 -8.25 5.36
N HIS A 78 -4.26 -9.25 4.48
CA HIS A 78 -3.05 -9.65 3.76
C HIS A 78 -3.24 -9.32 2.30
N PHE A 79 -2.28 -8.69 1.68
CA PHE A 79 -2.28 -8.36 0.26
C PHE A 79 -1.23 -9.19 -0.48
N GLN A 80 -1.48 -9.42 -1.75
CA GLN A 80 -0.51 -10.06 -2.64
C GLN A 80 0.23 -8.99 -3.45
N VAL A 81 1.56 -9.10 -3.52
CA VAL A 81 2.35 -8.26 -4.43
C VAL A 81 2.10 -8.74 -5.85
N VAL A 82 1.56 -7.87 -6.70
CA VAL A 82 1.18 -8.19 -8.07
C VAL A 82 1.88 -7.36 -9.13
N GLY A 83 2.73 -6.43 -8.73
CA GLY A 83 3.50 -5.63 -9.68
C GLY A 83 4.63 -4.85 -9.03
N VAL A 84 5.72 -4.70 -9.77
CA VAL A 84 6.88 -3.90 -9.41
C VAL A 84 7.32 -3.11 -10.63
N ASN A 85 7.33 -1.78 -10.52
CA ASN A 85 7.79 -0.87 -11.59
C ASN A 85 7.18 -1.18 -12.96
N GLY A 86 5.87 -1.48 -12.99
CA GLY A 86 5.13 -1.75 -14.20
C GLY A 86 5.15 -3.21 -14.70
N THR A 87 5.94 -4.08 -14.09
CA THR A 87 5.96 -5.52 -14.43
C THR A 87 5.02 -6.26 -13.50
N ARG A 88 4.04 -6.97 -14.07
CA ARG A 88 3.04 -7.73 -13.32
C ARG A 88 3.48 -9.17 -13.10
N PHE A 89 3.18 -9.69 -11.91
CA PHE A 89 3.45 -11.08 -11.52
C PHE A 89 2.58 -11.47 -10.33
N SER A 90 2.54 -12.74 -10.00
CA SER A 90 1.85 -13.26 -8.82
C SER A 90 2.90 -13.48 -7.72
N GLY A 91 3.02 -12.53 -6.84
CA GLY A 91 4.09 -12.47 -5.85
C GLY A 91 3.73 -12.98 -4.46
N ALA A 92 4.44 -12.50 -3.46
CA ALA A 92 4.25 -12.89 -2.06
C ALA A 92 2.96 -12.34 -1.47
N LEU A 93 2.41 -13.08 -0.50
CA LEU A 93 1.29 -12.62 0.33
C LEU A 93 1.87 -12.02 1.61
N ARG A 94 1.51 -10.76 1.91
CA ARG A 94 2.09 -9.97 3.00
C ARG A 94 1.07 -9.04 3.62
N ASP A 95 1.40 -8.51 4.80
CA ASP A 95 0.69 -7.36 5.38
C ASP A 95 1.53 -6.07 5.35
N THR A 96 2.80 -6.18 5.00
CA THR A 96 3.74 -5.05 4.91
C THR A 96 4.64 -5.24 3.70
N VAL A 97 4.82 -4.20 2.90
CA VAL A 97 5.72 -4.23 1.75
C VAL A 97 6.62 -2.98 1.74
N TYR A 98 7.90 -3.20 1.51
CA TYR A 98 8.87 -2.11 1.38
C TYR A 98 8.79 -1.50 -0.02
N VAL A 99 8.61 -0.18 -0.08
CA VAL A 99 8.61 0.57 -1.33
C VAL A 99 9.86 1.45 -1.37
N PRO A 100 10.88 1.06 -2.16
CA PRO A 100 12.13 1.84 -2.27
C PRO A 100 11.89 3.24 -2.86
N PRO A 101 12.88 4.16 -2.69
CA PRO A 101 12.83 5.45 -3.35
C PRO A 101 12.57 5.32 -4.86
N MET A 102 11.75 6.22 -5.40
CA MET A 102 11.47 6.32 -6.84
C MET A 102 10.97 5.04 -7.48
N SER A 103 10.29 4.18 -6.72
CA SER A 103 9.76 2.90 -7.18
C SER A 103 8.24 2.82 -7.00
N MET A 104 7.62 1.92 -7.75
CA MET A 104 6.19 1.64 -7.62
C MET A 104 5.99 0.15 -7.33
N VAL A 105 5.18 -0.14 -6.30
CA VAL A 105 4.77 -1.50 -5.95
C VAL A 105 3.25 -1.57 -5.96
N THR A 106 2.70 -2.53 -6.68
CA THR A 106 1.27 -2.77 -6.74
C THR A 106 0.92 -4.00 -5.92
N VAL A 107 -0.10 -3.86 -5.09
CA VAL A 107 -0.63 -4.94 -4.27
C VAL A 107 -2.12 -5.14 -4.56
N ALA A 108 -2.60 -6.37 -4.40
CA ALA A 108 -4.01 -6.72 -4.55
C ALA A 108 -4.50 -7.43 -3.29
N LEU A 109 -5.74 -7.14 -2.91
CA LEU A 109 -6.39 -7.77 -1.76
C LEU A 109 -7.89 -7.89 -1.98
N ASP A 110 -8.51 -8.77 -1.22
CA ASP A 110 -9.96 -8.83 -1.12
C ASP A 110 -10.39 -8.08 0.14
N ALA A 111 -11.26 -7.08 -0.02
CA ALA A 111 -11.76 -6.28 1.09
C ALA A 111 -12.50 -7.18 2.09
N GLY A 112 -12.07 -7.15 3.34
CA GLY A 112 -12.57 -7.99 4.41
C GLY A 112 -13.76 -7.37 5.16
N GLU A 113 -13.71 -7.42 6.49
CA GLU A 113 -14.77 -6.92 7.34
C GLU A 113 -14.96 -5.41 7.20
N ALA A 114 -16.20 -4.97 7.32
CA ALA A 114 -16.56 -3.56 7.29
C ALA A 114 -15.98 -2.83 8.51
N ALA A 115 -15.05 -1.94 8.26
CA ALA A 115 -14.38 -1.10 9.25
C ALA A 115 -13.50 -0.07 8.55
N GLU A 116 -12.98 0.87 9.33
CA GLU A 116 -11.86 1.71 8.89
C GLU A 116 -10.54 1.08 9.35
N TRP A 117 -9.78 0.56 8.39
CA TRP A 117 -8.49 -0.08 8.63
C TRP A 117 -7.35 0.89 8.39
N MET A 118 -6.40 0.96 9.30
CA MET A 118 -5.24 1.85 9.13
C MET A 118 -4.31 1.32 8.03
N LEU A 119 -3.88 2.24 7.18
CA LEU A 119 -2.85 2.02 6.15
C LEU A 119 -1.77 3.07 6.36
N HIS A 120 -0.56 2.64 6.70
CA HIS A 120 0.48 3.59 7.09
C HIS A 120 1.88 3.08 6.80
N CYS A 121 2.83 4.03 6.77
CA CYS A 121 4.25 3.72 6.78
C CYS A 121 4.62 3.14 8.16
N HIS A 122 5.33 2.02 8.19
CA HIS A 122 5.78 1.42 9.45
C HIS A 122 7.14 1.98 9.93
N HIS A 123 7.74 2.88 9.18
CA HIS A 123 8.87 3.68 9.67
C HIS A 123 8.29 4.75 10.61
N MET A 124 8.51 4.57 11.90
CA MET A 124 7.77 5.31 12.93
C MET A 124 7.88 6.83 12.85
N PRO A 125 9.05 7.43 12.55
CA PRO A 125 9.10 8.88 12.36
C PRO A 125 8.25 9.39 11.20
N HIS A 126 8.12 8.62 10.12
CA HIS A 126 7.24 8.98 8.99
C HIS A 126 5.77 8.90 9.40
N LEU A 127 5.40 7.81 10.07
CA LEU A 127 4.05 7.64 10.61
C LEU A 127 3.68 8.80 11.55
N ALA A 128 4.54 9.11 12.50
CA ALA A 128 4.31 10.15 13.50
C ALA A 128 4.16 11.54 12.87
N SER A 129 4.79 11.78 11.71
CA SER A 129 4.68 13.06 11.01
C SER A 129 3.48 13.14 10.05
N GLY A 130 2.69 12.05 9.91
CA GLY A 130 1.44 12.09 9.15
C GLY A 130 1.27 11.07 8.05
N MET A 131 2.22 10.13 7.85
CA MET A 131 2.16 9.15 6.76
C MET A 131 1.22 8.00 7.08
N MET A 132 -0.06 8.32 7.14
CA MET A 132 -1.14 7.37 7.40
C MET A 132 -2.43 7.82 6.72
N THR A 133 -3.20 6.87 6.24
CA THR A 133 -4.56 7.01 5.76
C THR A 133 -5.40 5.85 6.27
N THR A 134 -6.62 5.72 5.79
CA THR A 134 -7.48 4.59 6.13
C THR A 134 -7.99 3.89 4.88
N PHE A 135 -8.19 2.59 5.02
CA PHE A 135 -8.93 1.76 4.08
C PHE A 135 -10.32 1.53 4.67
N ALA A 136 -11.30 2.26 4.15
CA ALA A 136 -12.66 2.27 4.67
C ALA A 136 -13.49 1.23 3.90
N VAL A 137 -13.78 0.12 4.55
CA VAL A 137 -14.58 -0.96 3.99
C VAL A 137 -16.00 -0.85 4.51
N SER A 138 -16.97 -0.81 3.61
CA SER A 138 -18.39 -0.87 3.93
C SER A 138 -18.96 -2.27 3.63
N ALA A 139 -20.08 -2.58 4.29
CA ALA A 139 -20.75 -3.86 4.09
C ALA A 139 -21.46 -3.95 2.72
#